data_ee35f06d0a864acfb20739ab626caf9c
#
_entry.id   ee35f06d0a864acfb20739ab626caf9c
#
_cell.length_a   1.000
_cell.length_b   1.000
_cell.length_c   1.000
_cell.angle_alpha   90.00
_cell.angle_beta   90.00
_cell.angle_gamma   90.00
#
_symmetry.space_group_name_H-M   'P 1'
#
loop_
_entity.id
_entity.type
_entity.pdbx_description
1 polymer ?
#
loop_
_entity_poly.entity_id
_entity_poly.type
_entity_poly.pdbx_seq_one_letter_code
_entity_poly.pdbx_strand_id
1 'polypeptide(L)'
;RLMPDTLKELLLPIMEERHREELKRDGQTDFAYAIAGVGRFRVNVFQQRGTLASVMRCLPFEIPEPQSLGIPKEVVEVTDRKRGLVLVTGPTGSGKSTTLASLINMINENRKEHIITLEDPIEYLHQHKNSIVNQREIGFDTLSFANGIRAALREDPDVILVGEMRDQETIGAAITAAETGHLVFSTLHTIGAAATIDRVIDVFPPHQQQQIRVQLAMVLLAVISQQLMPTSDGKGRVAAYEVMHTVPAIASNIRDAKTHQIPSTIQTSKKMGMQTMDDAIFDLYHDLKISADTALEFAQEPEVLKRKLF
;
A
#
# COMPACT_ATOMS: atom_id res chain seq x y z
N ARG A 1 -35.74 1.84 0.52
CA ARG A 1 -35.23 2.95 1.34
C ARG A 1 -35.56 2.63 2.79
N LEU A 2 -34.56 2.62 3.69
CA LEU A 2 -34.76 2.38 5.12
C LEU A 2 -35.22 3.68 5.80
N MET A 3 -36.14 3.53 6.76
CA MET A 3 -36.58 4.63 7.61
C MET A 3 -35.55 4.84 8.75
N PRO A 4 -35.45 6.06 9.32
CA PRO A 4 -34.46 6.36 10.35
C PRO A 4 -34.48 5.41 11.55
N ASP A 5 -35.66 5.04 12.06
CA ASP A 5 -35.80 4.14 13.22
C ASP A 5 -35.34 2.73 12.87
N THR A 6 -35.74 2.21 11.68
CA THR A 6 -35.30 0.90 11.20
C THR A 6 -33.77 0.84 11.04
N LEU A 7 -33.17 1.94 10.52
CA LEU A 7 -31.72 2.01 10.38
C LEU A 7 -31.01 1.99 11.73
N LYS A 8 -31.56 2.68 12.73
CA LYS A 8 -31.07 2.68 14.10
C LYS A 8 -31.16 1.29 14.73
N GLU A 9 -32.28 0.61 14.57
CA GLU A 9 -32.47 -0.78 15.04
C GLU A 9 -31.48 -1.77 14.40
N LEU A 10 -31.10 -1.57 13.14
CA LEU A 10 -30.13 -2.41 12.45
C LEU A 10 -28.67 -2.10 12.83
N LEU A 11 -28.33 -0.84 13.05
CA LEU A 11 -26.96 -0.44 13.29
C LEU A 11 -26.50 -0.61 14.75
N LEU A 12 -27.36 -0.26 15.74
CA LEU A 12 -26.98 -0.33 17.13
C LEU A 12 -26.54 -1.73 17.62
N PRO A 13 -27.18 -2.84 17.20
CA PRO A 13 -26.77 -4.17 17.63
C PRO A 13 -25.39 -4.62 17.12
N ILE A 14 -24.92 -4.09 15.97
CA ILE A 14 -23.62 -4.45 15.40
C ILE A 14 -22.48 -3.56 15.92
N MET A 15 -22.81 -2.53 16.70
CA MET A 15 -21.85 -1.59 17.30
C MET A 15 -21.52 -2.01 18.74
N GLU A 16 -20.23 -2.14 19.05
CA GLU A 16 -19.75 -2.25 20.40
C GLU A 16 -19.95 -0.94 21.18
N GLU A 17 -19.86 -0.97 22.51
CA GLU A 17 -20.10 0.24 23.33
C GLU A 17 -19.15 1.39 22.97
N ARG A 18 -17.87 1.11 22.73
CA ARG A 18 -16.89 2.11 22.30
C ARG A 18 -17.31 2.82 21.00
N HIS A 19 -17.84 2.08 20.01
CA HIS A 19 -18.30 2.68 18.73
C HIS A 19 -19.51 3.58 18.95
N ARG A 20 -20.38 3.23 19.91
CA ARG A 20 -21.54 4.06 20.29
C ARG A 20 -21.10 5.33 21.02
N GLU A 21 -20.08 5.25 21.87
CA GLU A 21 -19.51 6.40 22.56
C GLU A 21 -18.80 7.33 21.58
N GLU A 22 -18.00 6.79 20.65
CA GLU A 22 -17.35 7.55 19.59
C GLU A 22 -18.38 8.25 18.70
N LEU A 23 -19.42 7.54 18.25
CA LEU A 23 -20.52 8.13 17.49
C LEU A 23 -21.21 9.27 18.23
N LYS A 24 -21.40 9.15 19.56
CA LYS A 24 -21.98 10.22 20.39
C LYS A 24 -21.05 11.42 20.51
N ARG A 25 -19.74 11.19 20.67
CA ARG A 25 -18.71 12.21 20.86
C ARG A 25 -18.38 12.95 19.56
N ASP A 26 -18.13 12.20 18.49
CA ASP A 26 -17.53 12.69 17.24
C ASP A 26 -18.53 12.77 16.07
N GLY A 27 -19.75 12.22 16.26
CA GLY A 27 -20.79 12.18 15.23
C GLY A 27 -20.57 11.13 14.15
N GLN A 28 -19.51 10.32 14.26
CA GLN A 28 -19.17 9.23 13.35
C GLN A 28 -18.33 8.18 14.05
N THR A 29 -18.30 6.95 13.50
CA THR A 29 -17.41 5.87 13.93
C THR A 29 -17.14 4.92 12.76
N ASP A 30 -15.93 4.36 12.72
CA ASP A 30 -15.50 3.35 11.75
C ASP A 30 -15.17 2.04 12.49
N PHE A 31 -15.60 0.91 11.92
CA PHE A 31 -15.26 -0.41 12.47
C PHE A 31 -15.38 -1.52 11.43
N ALA A 32 -14.71 -2.63 11.68
CA ALA A 32 -14.88 -3.85 10.91
C ALA A 32 -16.00 -4.72 11.51
N TYR A 33 -16.84 -5.30 10.66
CA TYR A 33 -17.91 -6.20 11.06
C TYR A 33 -17.86 -7.48 10.22
N ALA A 34 -17.87 -8.63 10.88
CA ALA A 34 -17.84 -9.94 10.20
C ALA A 34 -19.14 -10.70 10.45
N ILE A 35 -19.70 -11.27 9.39
CA ILE A 35 -20.85 -12.15 9.45
C ILE A 35 -20.39 -13.53 8.98
N ALA A 36 -20.45 -14.52 9.88
CA ALA A 36 -20.02 -15.89 9.56
C ALA A 36 -20.75 -16.43 8.33
N GLY A 37 -19.99 -16.94 7.37
CA GLY A 37 -20.53 -17.49 6.11
C GLY A 37 -21.05 -16.47 5.09
N VAL A 38 -21.02 -15.16 5.40
CA VAL A 38 -21.53 -14.10 4.50
C VAL A 38 -20.40 -13.18 4.03
N GLY A 39 -19.64 -12.58 4.96
CA GLY A 39 -18.64 -11.62 4.59
C GLY A 39 -18.07 -10.81 5.76
N ARG A 40 -17.01 -10.08 5.45
CA ARG A 40 -16.45 -9.04 6.31
C ARG A 40 -16.71 -7.69 5.67
N PHE A 41 -17.02 -6.71 6.50
CA PHE A 41 -17.42 -5.38 6.07
C PHE A 41 -16.62 -4.32 6.84
N ARG A 42 -16.15 -3.31 6.13
CA ARG A 42 -15.80 -2.03 6.72
C ARG A 42 -17.07 -1.20 6.82
N VAL A 43 -17.40 -0.76 8.02
CA VAL A 43 -18.63 -0.03 8.32
C VAL A 43 -18.27 1.35 8.82
N ASN A 44 -18.76 2.39 8.14
CA ASN A 44 -18.76 3.75 8.65
C ASN A 44 -20.20 4.12 9.02
N VAL A 45 -20.43 4.54 10.26
CA VAL A 45 -21.71 5.06 10.76
C VAL A 45 -21.52 6.53 11.11
N PHE A 46 -22.42 7.38 10.64
CA PHE A 46 -22.33 8.81 10.87
C PHE A 46 -23.70 9.47 11.02
N GLN A 47 -23.71 10.66 11.62
CA GLN A 47 -24.91 11.48 11.74
C GLN A 47 -25.07 12.40 10.54
N GLN A 48 -26.30 12.46 10.00
CA GLN A 48 -26.68 13.44 9.01
C GLN A 48 -28.08 13.99 9.29
N ARG A 49 -28.26 15.32 9.33
CA ARG A 49 -29.58 15.99 9.54
C ARG A 49 -30.36 15.40 10.72
N GLY A 50 -29.67 15.09 11.82
CA GLY A 50 -30.28 14.52 13.03
C GLY A 50 -30.65 13.04 12.96
N THR A 51 -30.30 12.33 11.89
CA THR A 51 -30.51 10.89 11.73
C THR A 51 -29.19 10.14 11.46
N LEU A 52 -29.17 8.84 11.73
CA LEU A 52 -28.03 7.98 11.40
C LEU A 52 -28.00 7.67 9.89
N ALA A 53 -26.80 7.55 9.36
CA ALA A 53 -26.52 6.96 8.05
C ALA A 53 -25.35 5.99 8.17
N SER A 54 -25.20 5.07 7.23
CA SER A 54 -24.08 4.15 7.19
C SER A 54 -23.67 3.84 5.76
N VAL A 55 -22.36 3.68 5.57
CA VAL A 55 -21.75 3.12 4.36
C VAL A 55 -21.04 1.84 4.75
N MET A 56 -21.37 0.75 4.06
CA MET A 56 -20.74 -0.55 4.28
C MET A 56 -20.03 -0.98 3.00
N ARG A 57 -18.74 -1.30 3.11
CA ARG A 57 -17.93 -1.86 2.03
C ARG A 57 -17.65 -3.32 2.33
N CYS A 58 -18.03 -4.21 1.42
CA CYS A 58 -17.65 -5.61 1.51
C CYS A 58 -16.13 -5.74 1.31
N LEU A 59 -15.47 -6.46 2.20
CA LEU A 59 -14.06 -6.78 2.13
C LEU A 59 -13.89 -8.17 1.49
N PRO A 60 -12.90 -8.37 0.62
CA PRO A 60 -12.70 -9.67 -0.02
C PRO A 60 -12.22 -10.71 1.00
N PHE A 61 -12.64 -11.96 0.80
CA PHE A 61 -12.22 -13.09 1.62
C PHE A 61 -10.92 -13.71 1.16
N GLU A 62 -10.76 -13.79 -0.16
CA GLU A 62 -9.61 -14.46 -0.77
C GLU A 62 -8.54 -13.44 -1.12
N ILE A 63 -7.30 -13.80 -0.83
CA ILE A 63 -6.14 -13.04 -1.24
C ILE A 63 -5.75 -13.55 -2.63
N PRO A 64 -5.81 -12.69 -3.67
CA PRO A 64 -5.51 -13.13 -5.02
C PRO A 64 -4.00 -13.41 -5.19
N GLU A 65 -3.70 -14.39 -6.05
CA GLU A 65 -2.32 -14.72 -6.44
C GLU A 65 -1.70 -13.56 -7.25
N PRO A 66 -0.36 -13.30 -7.10
CA PRO A 66 0.31 -12.22 -7.81
C PRO A 66 0.13 -12.25 -9.32
N GLN A 67 0.12 -13.45 -9.92
CA GLN A 67 -0.06 -13.64 -11.36
C GLN A 67 -1.43 -13.15 -11.83
N SER A 68 -2.48 -13.39 -11.03
CA SER A 68 -3.84 -12.95 -11.36
C SER A 68 -4.01 -11.43 -11.32
N LEU A 69 -3.15 -10.75 -10.55
CA LEU A 69 -3.09 -9.29 -10.45
C LEU A 69 -2.18 -8.66 -11.51
N GLY A 70 -1.46 -9.46 -12.30
CA GLY A 70 -0.46 -8.99 -13.25
C GLY A 70 0.76 -8.35 -12.57
N ILE A 71 1.07 -8.75 -11.33
CA ILE A 71 2.25 -8.24 -10.62
C ILE A 71 3.51 -8.75 -11.33
N PRO A 72 4.43 -7.86 -11.75
CA PRO A 72 5.68 -8.26 -12.39
C PRO A 72 6.50 -9.20 -11.51
N LYS A 73 7.22 -10.14 -12.15
CA LYS A 73 8.07 -11.12 -11.46
C LYS A 73 9.11 -10.43 -10.56
N GLU A 74 9.68 -9.33 -11.03
CA GLU A 74 10.68 -8.53 -10.34
C GLU A 74 10.13 -7.91 -9.04
N VAL A 75 8.83 -7.61 -9.01
CA VAL A 75 8.13 -7.18 -7.78
C VAL A 75 7.95 -8.36 -6.83
N VAL A 76 7.62 -9.54 -7.36
CA VAL A 76 7.49 -10.75 -6.54
C VAL A 76 8.82 -11.13 -5.89
N GLU A 77 9.95 -10.98 -6.59
CA GLU A 77 11.29 -11.30 -6.08
C GLU A 77 11.71 -10.49 -4.83
N VAL A 78 11.02 -9.39 -4.50
CA VAL A 78 11.28 -8.67 -3.24
C VAL A 78 10.88 -9.48 -2.01
N THR A 79 9.99 -10.46 -2.15
CA THR A 79 9.55 -11.35 -1.06
C THR A 79 10.65 -12.31 -0.59
N ASP A 80 11.70 -12.54 -1.39
CA ASP A 80 12.85 -13.36 -1.06
C ASP A 80 13.89 -12.61 -0.21
N ARG A 81 13.75 -11.28 -0.09
CA ARG A 81 14.65 -10.47 0.71
C ARG A 81 14.43 -10.73 2.20
N LYS A 82 15.51 -10.67 2.97
CA LYS A 82 15.46 -10.86 4.42
C LYS A 82 15.28 -9.58 5.20
N ARG A 83 15.71 -8.45 4.66
CA ARG A 83 15.66 -7.14 5.31
C ARG A 83 15.64 -6.01 4.30
N GLY A 84 15.18 -4.86 4.73
CA GLY A 84 15.12 -3.62 3.96
C GLY A 84 13.69 -3.09 3.86
N LEU A 85 13.50 -2.00 3.12
CA LEU A 85 12.23 -1.30 2.97
C LEU A 85 11.70 -1.44 1.54
N VAL A 86 10.46 -1.87 1.39
CA VAL A 86 9.72 -1.94 0.12
C VAL A 86 8.52 -1.01 0.21
N LEU A 87 8.40 -0.10 -0.74
CA LEU A 87 7.29 0.86 -0.79
C LEU A 87 6.36 0.56 -1.97
N VAL A 88 5.07 0.34 -1.69
CA VAL A 88 4.03 0.21 -2.70
C VAL A 88 3.22 1.51 -2.70
N THR A 89 3.21 2.22 -3.83
CA THR A 89 2.67 3.58 -3.90
C THR A 89 1.63 3.73 -5.01
N GLY A 90 0.89 4.83 -5.00
CA GLY A 90 -0.15 5.11 -5.98
C GLY A 90 -1.38 5.76 -5.33
N PRO A 91 -2.32 6.28 -6.13
CA PRO A 91 -3.52 6.93 -5.63
C PRO A 91 -4.43 5.99 -4.84
N THR A 92 -5.39 6.55 -4.13
CA THR A 92 -6.44 5.76 -3.47
C THR A 92 -7.19 4.92 -4.49
N GLY A 93 -7.39 3.64 -4.19
CA GLY A 93 -8.08 2.72 -5.09
C GLY A 93 -7.20 2.11 -6.20
N SER A 94 -5.88 2.35 -6.21
CA SER A 94 -4.95 1.73 -7.17
C SER A 94 -4.62 0.27 -6.88
N GLY A 95 -5.12 -0.33 -5.78
CA GLY A 95 -4.94 -1.74 -5.45
C GLY A 95 -3.72 -2.04 -4.58
N LYS A 96 -3.12 -1.04 -3.92
CA LYS A 96 -1.93 -1.21 -3.06
C LYS A 96 -2.11 -2.28 -1.99
N SER A 97 -3.21 -2.23 -1.23
CA SER A 97 -3.51 -3.21 -0.17
C SER A 97 -3.63 -4.62 -0.72
N THR A 98 -4.25 -4.78 -1.90
CA THR A 98 -4.37 -6.07 -2.58
C THR A 98 -3.02 -6.62 -3.01
N THR A 99 -2.17 -5.77 -3.59
CA THR A 99 -0.80 -6.14 -3.97
C THR A 99 0.03 -6.55 -2.74
N LEU A 100 -0.02 -5.75 -1.66
CA LEU A 100 0.68 -6.08 -0.42
C LEU A 100 0.17 -7.37 0.22
N ALA A 101 -1.15 -7.56 0.29
CA ALA A 101 -1.73 -8.79 0.82
C ALA A 101 -1.26 -10.01 0.02
N SER A 102 -1.20 -9.91 -1.31
CA SER A 102 -0.70 -10.96 -2.20
C SER A 102 0.78 -11.28 -1.92
N LEU A 103 1.65 -10.26 -1.78
CA LEU A 103 3.07 -10.45 -1.48
C LEU A 103 3.28 -11.03 -0.07
N ILE A 104 2.56 -10.56 0.93
CA ILE A 104 2.60 -11.09 2.30
C ILE A 104 2.12 -12.55 2.33
N ASN A 105 1.06 -12.88 1.58
CA ASN A 105 0.58 -14.25 1.48
C ASN A 105 1.61 -15.19 0.85
N MET A 106 2.36 -14.72 -0.16
CA MET A 106 3.49 -15.47 -0.72
C MET A 106 4.59 -15.77 0.31
N ILE A 107 4.96 -14.79 1.12
CA ILE A 107 5.92 -14.99 2.22
C ILE A 107 5.36 -16.02 3.18
N ASN A 108 4.11 -15.88 3.60
CA ASN A 108 3.41 -16.77 4.52
C ASN A 108 3.35 -18.23 4.02
N GLU A 109 3.24 -18.44 2.71
CA GLU A 109 3.22 -19.77 2.09
C GLU A 109 4.60 -20.40 1.93
N ASN A 110 5.61 -19.59 1.62
CA ASN A 110 6.90 -20.10 1.16
C ASN A 110 8.02 -20.01 2.21
N ARG A 111 7.83 -19.21 3.26
CA ARG A 111 8.85 -18.95 4.29
C ARG A 111 8.32 -19.37 5.68
N LYS A 112 9.25 -19.58 6.62
CA LYS A 112 8.95 -19.87 8.03
C LYS A 112 9.36 -18.66 8.86
N GLU A 113 8.50 -17.64 8.86
CA GLU A 113 8.79 -16.33 9.37
C GLU A 113 7.71 -15.89 10.38
N HIS A 114 8.01 -14.92 11.23
CA HIS A 114 7.02 -14.19 12.00
C HIS A 114 6.68 -12.89 11.27
N ILE A 115 5.45 -12.77 10.81
CA ILE A 115 4.94 -11.63 10.06
C ILE A 115 4.01 -10.83 10.97
N ILE A 116 4.28 -9.53 11.14
CA ILE A 116 3.39 -8.62 11.87
C ILE A 116 2.84 -7.60 10.88
N THR A 117 1.51 -7.44 10.86
CA THR A 117 0.88 -6.37 10.09
C THR A 117 0.26 -5.33 11.01
N LEU A 118 0.39 -4.07 10.63
CA LEU A 118 -0.20 -2.90 11.30
C LEU A 118 -1.07 -2.20 10.27
N GLU A 119 -2.39 -2.18 10.45
CA GLU A 119 -3.35 -1.78 9.41
C GLU A 119 -4.46 -0.87 9.98
N ASP A 120 -5.08 -0.04 9.11
CA ASP A 120 -6.16 0.88 9.49
C ASP A 120 -7.22 0.97 8.38
N PRO A 121 -8.26 0.12 8.43
CA PRO A 121 -8.38 -1.15 9.16
C PRO A 121 -7.72 -2.32 8.43
N ILE A 122 -7.76 -3.53 9.01
CA ILE A 122 -7.35 -4.77 8.34
C ILE A 122 -8.31 -5.05 7.16
N GLU A 123 -7.79 -5.05 5.92
CA GLU A 123 -8.60 -5.33 4.72
C GLU A 123 -8.64 -6.83 4.39
N TYR A 124 -7.52 -7.54 4.46
CA TYR A 124 -7.41 -8.98 4.17
C TYR A 124 -7.04 -9.76 5.42
N LEU A 125 -7.69 -10.89 5.67
CA LEU A 125 -7.32 -11.78 6.76
C LEU A 125 -6.34 -12.84 6.29
N HIS A 126 -5.17 -12.88 6.90
CA HIS A 126 -4.17 -13.91 6.68
C HIS A 126 -4.36 -15.05 7.66
N GLN A 127 -4.47 -16.27 7.15
CA GLN A 127 -4.36 -17.46 7.99
C GLN A 127 -2.89 -17.82 8.18
N HIS A 128 -2.54 -18.42 9.32
CA HIS A 128 -1.21 -19.00 9.49
C HIS A 128 -1.03 -20.15 8.50
N LYS A 129 0.07 -20.13 7.74
CA LYS A 129 0.47 -21.20 6.81
C LYS A 129 1.84 -21.76 7.24
N ASN A 130 2.90 -21.50 6.48
CA ASN A 130 4.26 -21.83 6.89
C ASN A 130 4.81 -20.80 7.88
N SER A 131 4.34 -19.57 7.80
CA SER A 131 4.67 -18.47 8.73
C SER A 131 3.57 -18.25 9.76
N ILE A 132 3.91 -17.54 10.84
CA ILE A 132 2.94 -17.03 11.82
C ILE A 132 2.62 -15.58 11.40
N VAL A 133 1.34 -15.24 11.24
CA VAL A 133 0.90 -13.90 10.87
C VAL A 133 0.06 -13.29 11.99
N ASN A 134 0.55 -12.24 12.62
CA ASN A 134 -0.18 -11.47 13.62
C ASN A 134 -0.57 -10.13 13.02
N GLN A 135 -1.88 -9.90 12.89
CA GLN A 135 -2.44 -8.66 12.33
C GLN A 135 -2.97 -7.79 13.46
N ARG A 136 -2.58 -6.52 13.47
CA ARG A 136 -2.98 -5.55 14.50
C ARG A 136 -3.62 -4.33 13.84
N GLU A 137 -4.82 -3.99 14.29
CA GLU A 137 -5.57 -2.85 13.79
C GLU A 137 -5.29 -1.59 14.62
N ILE A 138 -5.04 -0.47 13.95
CA ILE A 138 -4.83 0.83 14.60
C ILE A 138 -6.12 1.30 15.27
N GLY A 139 -5.98 1.87 16.46
CA GLY A 139 -7.13 2.31 17.26
C GLY A 139 -7.84 1.18 17.99
N PHE A 140 -7.53 -0.09 17.66
CA PHE A 140 -8.09 -1.27 18.31
C PHE A 140 -7.02 -2.06 19.09
N ASP A 141 -6.00 -2.58 18.40
CA ASP A 141 -4.94 -3.40 18.98
C ASP A 141 -3.70 -2.57 19.32
N THR A 142 -3.55 -1.41 18.72
CA THR A 142 -2.46 -0.46 18.96
C THR A 142 -2.91 0.98 18.71
N LEU A 143 -2.30 1.94 19.41
CA LEU A 143 -2.72 3.35 19.38
C LEU A 143 -2.36 4.06 18.07
N SER A 144 -1.25 3.70 17.44
CA SER A 144 -0.75 4.31 16.20
C SER A 144 0.22 3.38 15.47
N PHE A 145 0.48 3.67 14.20
CA PHE A 145 1.50 2.95 13.43
C PHE A 145 2.87 3.00 14.11
N ALA A 146 3.33 4.18 14.52
CA ALA A 146 4.62 4.33 15.19
C ALA A 146 4.72 3.52 16.49
N ASN A 147 3.67 3.51 17.31
CA ASN A 147 3.62 2.70 18.53
C ASN A 147 3.61 1.20 18.21
N GLY A 148 2.84 0.80 17.19
CA GLY A 148 2.78 -0.58 16.71
C GLY A 148 4.14 -1.08 16.23
N ILE A 149 4.87 -0.30 15.42
CA ILE A 149 6.22 -0.67 14.95
C ILE A 149 7.19 -0.81 16.14
N ARG A 150 7.22 0.16 17.07
CA ARG A 150 8.08 0.09 18.26
C ARG A 150 7.79 -1.13 19.14
N ALA A 151 6.52 -1.54 19.23
CA ALA A 151 6.13 -2.76 19.94
C ALA A 151 6.58 -4.00 19.17
N ALA A 152 6.31 -4.05 17.86
CA ALA A 152 6.67 -5.17 16.98
C ALA A 152 8.17 -5.51 17.06
N LEU A 153 9.05 -4.52 17.13
CA LEU A 153 10.51 -4.74 17.28
C LEU A 153 10.92 -5.53 18.55
N ARG A 154 10.00 -5.77 19.50
CA ARG A 154 10.20 -6.61 20.70
C ARG A 154 9.45 -7.94 20.63
N GLU A 155 8.79 -8.19 19.50
CA GLU A 155 7.97 -9.38 19.25
C GLU A 155 8.68 -10.37 18.31
N ASP A 156 9.98 -10.16 18.06
CA ASP A 156 10.85 -10.98 17.19
C ASP A 156 10.26 -11.22 15.78
N PRO A 157 9.89 -10.17 15.05
CA PRO A 157 9.35 -10.30 13.70
C PRO A 157 10.48 -10.43 12.68
N ASP A 158 10.24 -11.16 11.60
CA ASP A 158 11.08 -11.17 10.40
C ASP A 158 10.55 -10.15 9.37
N VAL A 159 9.22 -10.03 9.28
CA VAL A 159 8.53 -9.19 8.31
C VAL A 159 7.51 -8.29 9.00
N ILE A 160 7.53 -7.02 8.66
CA ILE A 160 6.59 -6.02 9.18
C ILE A 160 5.87 -5.34 8.00
N LEU A 161 4.53 -5.41 7.98
CA LEU A 161 3.71 -4.61 7.10
C LEU A 161 3.19 -3.39 7.87
N VAL A 162 3.50 -2.19 7.40
CA VAL A 162 2.95 -0.92 7.88
C VAL A 162 1.97 -0.41 6.84
N GLY A 163 0.68 -0.42 7.15
CA GLY A 163 -0.39 -0.12 6.18
C GLY A 163 -0.16 1.17 5.42
N GLU A 164 0.26 2.23 6.12
CA GLU A 164 0.66 3.49 5.49
C GLU A 164 1.68 4.28 6.33
N MET A 165 2.47 5.11 5.66
CA MET A 165 3.43 6.04 6.27
C MET A 165 3.07 7.49 5.90
N ARG A 166 2.47 8.24 6.84
CA ARG A 166 2.04 9.64 6.61
C ARG A 166 2.86 10.67 7.35
N ASP A 167 3.43 10.30 8.48
CA ASP A 167 4.08 11.19 9.44
C ASP A 167 5.52 10.80 9.73
N GLN A 168 6.27 11.75 10.29
CA GLN A 168 7.68 11.61 10.61
C GLN A 168 7.97 10.44 11.56
N GLU A 169 7.12 10.22 12.56
CA GLU A 169 7.36 9.16 13.56
C GLU A 169 7.22 7.78 12.94
N THR A 170 6.18 7.57 12.13
CA THR A 170 5.93 6.31 11.45
C THR A 170 7.02 6.00 10.44
N ILE A 171 7.41 7.00 9.61
CA ILE A 171 8.49 6.85 8.62
C ILE A 171 9.82 6.54 9.32
N GLY A 172 10.18 7.29 10.37
CA GLY A 172 11.40 7.07 11.13
C GLY A 172 11.46 5.69 11.77
N ALA A 173 10.34 5.23 12.35
CA ALA A 173 10.24 3.89 12.92
C ALA A 173 10.38 2.78 11.88
N ALA A 174 9.76 2.94 10.70
CA ALA A 174 9.86 1.97 9.60
C ALA A 174 11.30 1.87 9.04
N ILE A 175 11.98 3.01 8.85
CA ILE A 175 13.39 3.05 8.44
C ILE A 175 14.25 2.34 9.49
N THR A 176 14.06 2.63 10.79
CA THR A 176 14.80 1.98 11.87
C THR A 176 14.56 0.47 11.89
N ALA A 177 13.33 0.00 11.70
CA ALA A 177 13.03 -1.42 11.61
C ALA A 177 13.79 -2.08 10.45
N ALA A 178 13.83 -1.44 9.27
CA ALA A 178 14.57 -1.93 8.12
C ALA A 178 16.10 -1.93 8.36
N GLU A 179 16.66 -0.94 9.07
CA GLU A 179 18.07 -0.87 9.45
C GLU A 179 18.46 -1.98 10.43
N THR A 180 17.55 -2.34 11.35
CA THR A 180 17.78 -3.35 12.39
C THR A 180 17.54 -4.79 11.93
N GLY A 181 17.29 -5.00 10.63
CA GLY A 181 17.33 -6.34 10.04
C GLY A 181 16.00 -6.91 9.58
N HIS A 182 14.90 -6.16 9.67
CA HIS A 182 13.57 -6.60 9.30
C HIS A 182 13.25 -6.28 7.84
N LEU A 183 12.42 -7.11 7.20
CA LEU A 183 11.83 -6.79 5.91
C LEU A 183 10.54 -6.00 6.13
N VAL A 184 10.56 -4.74 5.73
CA VAL A 184 9.45 -3.81 5.97
C VAL A 184 8.74 -3.48 4.67
N PHE A 185 7.44 -3.68 4.64
CA PHE A 185 6.55 -3.23 3.55
C PHE A 185 5.70 -2.06 4.04
N SER A 186 5.51 -1.06 3.17
CA SER A 186 4.59 0.04 3.50
C SER A 186 4.01 0.70 2.27
N THR A 187 3.02 1.60 2.48
CA THR A 187 2.41 2.37 1.40
C THR A 187 2.55 3.87 1.57
N LEU A 188 2.54 4.57 0.42
CA LEU A 188 2.31 6.01 0.30
C LEU A 188 1.29 6.28 -0.83
N HIS A 189 0.77 7.52 -0.87
CA HIS A 189 -0.20 7.94 -1.90
C HIS A 189 0.43 8.72 -3.06
N THR A 190 1.73 8.67 -3.19
CA THR A 190 2.51 9.31 -4.27
C THR A 190 2.44 8.50 -5.56
N ILE A 191 2.60 9.17 -6.70
CA ILE A 191 2.73 8.55 -8.02
C ILE A 191 4.19 8.71 -8.46
N GLY A 192 4.85 7.58 -8.75
CA GLY A 192 6.24 7.54 -9.20
C GLY A 192 7.27 7.45 -8.05
N ALA A 193 8.38 6.79 -8.34
CA ALA A 193 9.41 6.48 -7.36
C ALA A 193 10.16 7.74 -6.88
N ALA A 194 10.48 8.67 -7.78
CA ALA A 194 11.15 9.93 -7.42
C ALA A 194 10.33 10.75 -6.44
N ALA A 195 9.04 10.98 -6.74
CA ALA A 195 8.12 11.72 -5.88
C ALA A 195 7.90 11.00 -4.53
N THR A 196 7.94 9.68 -4.52
CA THR A 196 7.84 8.89 -3.29
C THR A 196 9.02 9.14 -2.38
N ILE A 197 10.24 9.12 -2.92
CA ILE A 197 11.48 9.37 -2.17
C ILE A 197 11.47 10.80 -1.62
N ASP A 198 11.13 11.79 -2.43
CA ASP A 198 11.03 13.18 -1.99
C ASP A 198 9.99 13.33 -0.88
N ARG A 199 8.81 12.70 -1.01
CA ARG A 199 7.77 12.74 0.02
C ARG A 199 8.22 12.16 1.36
N VAL A 200 8.96 11.04 1.34
CA VAL A 200 9.53 10.43 2.56
C VAL A 200 10.50 11.39 3.24
N ILE A 201 11.32 12.10 2.47
CA ILE A 201 12.33 13.02 3.00
C ILE A 201 11.70 14.33 3.50
N ASP A 202 10.74 14.87 2.76
CA ASP A 202 10.15 16.20 3.03
C ASP A 202 9.29 16.24 4.30
N VAL A 203 8.90 15.09 4.83
CA VAL A 203 8.21 15.00 6.13
C VAL A 203 9.14 15.38 7.29
N PHE A 204 10.46 15.26 7.09
CA PHE A 204 11.44 15.57 8.12
C PHE A 204 11.89 17.04 8.07
N PRO A 205 12.20 17.64 9.22
CA PRO A 205 12.72 19.00 9.25
C PRO A 205 14.07 19.10 8.50
N PRO A 206 14.40 20.27 7.91
CA PRO A 206 15.54 20.42 7.00
C PRO A 206 16.88 19.90 7.56
N HIS A 207 17.11 20.07 8.86
CA HIS A 207 18.35 19.64 9.51
C HIS A 207 18.48 18.10 9.62
N GLN A 208 17.41 17.35 9.47
CA GLN A 208 17.40 15.87 9.49
C GLN A 208 17.38 15.24 8.09
N GLN A 209 16.99 15.99 7.06
CA GLN A 209 16.77 15.43 5.73
C GLN A 209 18.00 14.74 5.15
N GLN A 210 19.20 15.30 5.36
CA GLN A 210 20.43 14.67 4.85
C GLN A 210 20.70 13.32 5.54
N GLN A 211 20.45 13.21 6.83
CA GLN A 211 20.58 11.95 7.55
C GLN A 211 19.57 10.92 7.02
N ILE A 212 18.31 11.32 6.82
CA ILE A 212 17.26 10.45 6.30
C ILE A 212 17.58 9.98 4.86
N ARG A 213 18.14 10.84 4.00
CA ARG A 213 18.60 10.45 2.66
C ARG A 213 19.64 9.33 2.73
N VAL A 214 20.59 9.43 3.64
CA VAL A 214 21.62 8.39 3.82
C VAL A 214 20.99 7.09 4.31
N GLN A 215 20.16 7.14 5.34
CA GLN A 215 19.47 5.97 5.89
C GLN A 215 18.56 5.30 4.85
N LEU A 216 17.71 6.09 4.18
CA LEU A 216 16.82 5.58 3.14
C LEU A 216 17.59 4.91 2.00
N ALA A 217 18.69 5.53 1.54
CA ALA A 217 19.53 4.95 0.49
C ALA A 217 20.18 3.61 0.87
N MET A 218 20.36 3.34 2.18
CA MET A 218 20.91 2.08 2.68
C MET A 218 19.86 0.97 2.81
N VAL A 219 18.60 1.33 3.16
CA VAL A 219 17.57 0.32 3.47
C VAL A 219 16.55 0.13 2.38
N LEU A 220 16.34 1.10 1.49
CA LEU A 220 15.33 1.00 0.43
C LEU A 220 15.71 -0.10 -0.56
N LEU A 221 14.84 -1.06 -0.77
CA LEU A 221 15.00 -2.15 -1.75
C LEU A 221 14.32 -1.81 -3.06
N ALA A 222 13.07 -1.37 -2.98
CA ALA A 222 12.25 -1.08 -4.15
C ALA A 222 11.17 -0.04 -3.85
N VAL A 223 10.78 0.71 -4.87
CA VAL A 223 9.53 1.48 -4.93
C VAL A 223 8.73 0.95 -6.09
N ILE A 224 7.49 0.54 -5.80
CA ILE A 224 6.55 -0.03 -6.76
C ILE A 224 5.37 0.93 -6.82
N SER A 225 5.31 1.74 -7.87
CA SER A 225 4.18 2.65 -8.06
C SER A 225 3.12 2.00 -8.93
N GLN A 226 1.86 2.06 -8.50
CA GLN A 226 0.77 1.31 -9.11
C GLN A 226 -0.40 2.21 -9.49
N GLN A 227 -0.90 2.03 -10.70
CA GLN A 227 -2.16 2.61 -11.16
C GLN A 227 -3.10 1.51 -11.65
N LEU A 228 -4.39 1.68 -11.44
CA LEU A 228 -5.44 0.74 -11.84
C LEU A 228 -6.35 1.40 -12.87
N MET A 229 -6.38 0.86 -14.09
CA MET A 229 -7.05 1.41 -15.24
C MET A 229 -8.21 0.55 -15.71
N PRO A 230 -9.28 1.12 -16.30
CA PRO A 230 -10.34 0.32 -16.93
C PRO A 230 -9.79 -0.45 -18.13
N THR A 231 -10.26 -1.69 -18.30
CA THR A 231 -9.96 -2.49 -19.49
C THR A 231 -10.69 -1.95 -20.72
N SER A 232 -10.16 -2.23 -21.92
CA SER A 232 -10.72 -1.76 -23.21
C SER A 232 -12.18 -2.22 -23.44
N ASP A 233 -12.61 -3.35 -22.84
CA ASP A 233 -13.97 -3.84 -22.89
C ASP A 233 -14.89 -3.23 -21.81
N GLY A 234 -14.36 -2.39 -20.94
CA GLY A 234 -15.10 -1.73 -19.85
C GLY A 234 -15.61 -2.64 -18.74
N LYS A 235 -15.27 -3.93 -18.75
CA LYS A 235 -15.79 -4.91 -17.78
C LYS A 235 -14.89 -5.18 -16.58
N GLY A 236 -13.65 -4.72 -16.64
CA GLY A 236 -12.67 -4.97 -15.59
C GLY A 236 -11.70 -3.84 -15.41
N ARG A 237 -10.65 -4.12 -14.65
CA ARG A 237 -9.51 -3.21 -14.43
C ARG A 237 -8.22 -3.98 -14.55
N VAL A 238 -7.18 -3.30 -15.02
CA VAL A 238 -5.82 -3.82 -15.13
C VAL A 238 -4.86 -2.86 -14.45
N ALA A 239 -3.83 -3.39 -13.78
CA ALA A 239 -2.83 -2.59 -13.10
C ALA A 239 -1.60 -2.35 -14.00
N ALA A 240 -1.09 -1.11 -14.00
CA ALA A 240 0.25 -0.77 -14.47
C ALA A 240 1.16 -0.55 -13.26
N TYR A 241 2.41 -0.98 -13.41
CA TYR A 241 3.43 -0.90 -12.36
C TYR A 241 4.66 -0.16 -12.87
N GLU A 242 5.03 0.94 -12.21
CA GLU A 242 6.40 1.44 -12.26
C GLU A 242 7.21 0.66 -11.23
N VAL A 243 8.37 0.13 -11.63
CA VAL A 243 9.23 -0.67 -10.77
C VAL A 243 10.61 -0.03 -10.70
N MET A 244 11.02 0.39 -9.51
CA MET A 244 12.35 0.87 -9.20
C MET A 244 13.01 -0.05 -8.17
N HIS A 245 14.17 -0.61 -8.51
CA HIS A 245 15.04 -1.27 -7.55
C HIS A 245 16.19 -0.35 -7.14
N THR A 246 16.59 -0.41 -5.87
CA THR A 246 17.70 0.41 -5.39
C THR A 246 19.04 -0.20 -5.80
N VAL A 247 19.50 0.18 -6.99
CA VAL A 247 20.87 -0.07 -7.46
C VAL A 247 21.80 1.03 -6.98
N PRO A 248 23.14 0.86 -7.05
CA PRO A 248 24.10 1.88 -6.58
C PRO A 248 23.87 3.29 -7.13
N ALA A 249 23.44 3.41 -8.40
CA ALA A 249 23.10 4.70 -9.01
C ALA A 249 21.88 5.37 -8.34
N ILE A 250 20.81 4.60 -8.06
CA ILE A 250 19.65 5.10 -7.34
C ILE A 250 20.02 5.50 -5.90
N ALA A 251 20.76 4.66 -5.19
CA ALA A 251 21.25 4.99 -3.83
C ALA A 251 22.08 6.29 -3.80
N SER A 252 22.95 6.51 -4.82
CA SER A 252 23.67 7.77 -4.96
C SER A 252 22.76 8.96 -5.22
N ASN A 253 21.78 8.81 -6.13
CA ASN A 253 20.82 9.87 -6.42
C ASN A 253 20.02 10.29 -5.18
N ILE A 254 19.63 9.34 -4.32
CA ILE A 254 18.94 9.62 -3.06
C ILE A 254 19.85 10.40 -2.10
N ARG A 255 21.08 9.93 -1.86
CA ARG A 255 22.05 10.57 -0.94
C ARG A 255 22.41 11.99 -1.37
N ASP A 256 22.58 12.19 -2.67
CA ASP A 256 23.08 13.44 -3.26
C ASP A 256 21.95 14.43 -3.59
N ALA A 257 20.71 14.16 -3.18
CA ALA A 257 19.51 14.95 -3.47
C ALA A 257 19.26 15.14 -5.00
N LYS A 258 19.56 14.12 -5.81
CA LYS A 258 19.40 14.11 -7.28
C LYS A 258 18.23 13.24 -7.70
N THR A 259 17.13 13.26 -6.96
CA THR A 259 15.93 12.44 -7.21
C THR A 259 15.33 12.65 -8.60
N HIS A 260 15.50 13.83 -9.19
CA HIS A 260 15.11 14.14 -10.57
C HIS A 260 15.80 13.26 -11.64
N GLN A 261 16.94 12.60 -11.32
CA GLN A 261 17.64 11.68 -12.23
C GLN A 261 17.11 10.24 -12.13
N ILE A 262 16.28 9.92 -11.15
CA ILE A 262 15.75 8.57 -10.93
C ILE A 262 14.95 8.05 -12.13
N PRO A 263 14.02 8.83 -12.75
CA PRO A 263 13.27 8.33 -13.90
C PRO A 263 14.16 7.89 -15.06
N SER A 264 15.22 8.66 -15.38
CA SER A 264 16.19 8.27 -16.42
C SER A 264 16.98 7.01 -16.05
N THR A 265 17.30 6.84 -14.75
CA THR A 265 17.98 5.63 -14.27
C THR A 265 17.06 4.40 -14.38
N ILE A 266 15.77 4.53 -14.04
CA ILE A 266 14.78 3.46 -14.22
C ILE A 266 14.71 3.06 -15.71
N GLN A 267 14.55 4.05 -16.60
CA GLN A 267 14.43 3.84 -18.05
C GLN A 267 15.63 3.09 -18.66
N THR A 268 16.84 3.40 -18.18
CA THR A 268 18.08 2.75 -18.68
C THR A 268 18.38 1.41 -18.00
N SER A 269 17.67 1.06 -16.93
CA SER A 269 17.90 -0.15 -16.12
C SER A 269 16.87 -1.27 -16.36
N LYS A 270 16.21 -1.30 -17.52
CA LYS A 270 15.21 -2.33 -17.87
C LYS A 270 15.74 -3.76 -17.73
N LYS A 271 17.02 -4.01 -18.03
CA LYS A 271 17.64 -5.33 -17.85
C LYS A 271 17.72 -5.79 -16.39
N MET A 272 17.54 -4.88 -15.43
CA MET A 272 17.51 -5.14 -14.00
C MET A 272 16.07 -5.26 -13.46
N GLY A 273 15.08 -5.41 -14.36
CA GLY A 273 13.68 -5.51 -14.00
C GLY A 273 13.00 -4.18 -13.64
N MET A 274 13.64 -3.05 -13.94
CA MET A 274 13.03 -1.75 -13.76
C MET A 274 12.19 -1.35 -14.97
N GLN A 275 11.07 -0.68 -14.74
CA GLN A 275 10.26 -0.09 -15.80
C GLN A 275 9.60 1.20 -15.33
N THR A 276 9.41 2.14 -16.26
CA THR A 276 8.65 3.37 -16.00
C THR A 276 7.15 3.10 -16.07
N MET A 277 6.34 3.98 -15.45
CA MET A 277 4.88 3.88 -15.55
C MET A 277 4.41 3.93 -17.01
N ASP A 278 4.99 4.85 -17.82
CA ASP A 278 4.59 5.02 -19.22
C ASP A 278 4.97 3.83 -20.10
N ASP A 279 6.08 3.14 -19.82
CA ASP A 279 6.41 1.88 -20.50
C ASP A 279 5.39 0.79 -20.13
N ALA A 280 5.02 0.65 -18.84
CA ALA A 280 4.00 -0.31 -18.41
C ALA A 280 2.63 -0.03 -19.06
N ILE A 281 2.24 1.25 -19.15
CA ILE A 281 1.00 1.67 -19.82
C ILE A 281 1.06 1.37 -21.32
N PHE A 282 2.21 1.63 -21.97
CA PHE A 282 2.41 1.33 -23.38
C PHE A 282 2.27 -0.17 -23.67
N ASP A 283 2.84 -1.02 -22.83
CA ASP A 283 2.75 -2.48 -22.96
C ASP A 283 1.29 -2.96 -22.81
N LEU A 284 0.52 -2.40 -21.86
CA LEU A 284 -0.90 -2.70 -21.71
C LEU A 284 -1.74 -2.27 -22.91
N TYR A 285 -1.41 -1.14 -23.55
CA TYR A 285 -2.04 -0.72 -24.78
C TYR A 285 -1.67 -1.64 -25.96
N HIS A 286 -0.40 -1.97 -26.10
CA HIS A 286 0.09 -2.88 -27.15
C HIS A 286 -0.55 -4.27 -27.03
N ASP A 287 -0.77 -4.75 -25.82
CA ASP A 287 -1.48 -5.99 -25.51
C ASP A 287 -3.01 -5.88 -25.67
N LEU A 288 -3.52 -4.74 -26.13
CA LEU A 288 -4.95 -4.46 -26.32
C LEU A 288 -5.79 -4.54 -25.02
N LYS A 289 -5.15 -4.44 -23.86
CA LYS A 289 -5.82 -4.47 -22.55
C LYS A 289 -6.49 -3.15 -22.21
N ILE A 290 -5.97 -2.02 -22.70
CA ILE A 290 -6.52 -0.67 -22.51
C ILE A 290 -6.64 0.06 -23.84
N SER A 291 -7.47 1.10 -23.90
CA SER A 291 -7.59 1.98 -25.06
C SER A 291 -6.47 3.01 -25.13
N ALA A 292 -6.25 3.63 -26.31
CA ALA A 292 -5.31 4.73 -26.45
C ALA A 292 -5.70 5.93 -25.57
N ASP A 293 -6.98 6.24 -25.47
CA ASP A 293 -7.48 7.33 -24.61
C ASP A 293 -7.17 7.06 -23.13
N THR A 294 -7.42 5.83 -22.66
CA THR A 294 -7.03 5.41 -21.32
C THR A 294 -5.52 5.51 -21.10
N ALA A 295 -4.72 5.07 -22.08
CA ALA A 295 -3.27 5.15 -21.98
C ALA A 295 -2.78 6.60 -21.83
N LEU A 296 -3.35 7.54 -22.58
CA LEU A 296 -3.00 8.96 -22.51
C LEU A 296 -3.49 9.63 -21.20
N GLU A 297 -4.67 9.23 -20.70
CA GLU A 297 -5.24 9.76 -19.47
C GLU A 297 -4.36 9.43 -18.23
N PHE A 298 -3.80 8.22 -18.21
CA PHE A 298 -3.01 7.73 -17.07
C PHE A 298 -1.49 7.93 -17.21
N ALA A 299 -1.02 8.39 -18.39
CA ALA A 299 0.40 8.62 -18.63
C ALA A 299 0.98 9.73 -17.74
N GLN A 300 2.23 9.58 -17.33
CA GLN A 300 3.00 10.63 -16.64
C GLN A 300 3.48 11.68 -17.64
N GLU A 301 3.88 11.27 -18.86
CA GLU A 301 4.31 12.12 -19.95
C GLU A 301 3.44 11.90 -21.20
N PRO A 302 2.17 12.40 -21.23
CA PRO A 302 1.20 12.10 -22.29
C PRO A 302 1.69 12.45 -23.70
N GLU A 303 2.41 13.57 -23.86
CA GLU A 303 2.94 14.00 -25.17
C GLU A 303 4.06 13.09 -25.69
N VAL A 304 4.84 12.50 -24.79
CA VAL A 304 5.87 11.52 -25.16
C VAL A 304 5.23 10.19 -25.52
N LEU A 305 4.27 9.74 -24.70
CA LEU A 305 3.55 8.49 -24.93
C LEU A 305 2.76 8.56 -26.24
N LYS A 306 2.07 9.68 -26.52
CA LYS A 306 1.32 9.88 -27.76
C LYS A 306 2.14 9.63 -29.01
N ARG A 307 3.41 10.07 -29.04
CA ARG A 307 4.33 9.83 -30.16
C ARG A 307 4.74 8.37 -30.33
N LYS A 308 4.58 7.55 -29.27
CA LYS A 308 4.83 6.10 -29.33
C LYS A 308 3.59 5.32 -29.77
N LEU A 309 2.40 5.88 -29.51
CA LEU A 309 1.11 5.25 -29.85
C LEU A 309 0.71 5.46 -31.30
N PHE A 310 1.08 6.59 -31.87
CA PHE A 310 0.72 7.05 -33.24
C PHE A 310 1.97 7.43 -34.06
#